data_926deb3ff63c18102f4261f68f49e770
#
_entry.id   926deb3ff63c18102f4261f68f49e770
#
_cell.length_a   1.000
_cell.length_b   1.000
_cell.length_c   1.000
_cell.angle_alpha   90.00
_cell.angle_beta   90.00
_cell.angle_gamma   90.00
#
_symmetry.space_group_name_H-M   'P 1'
#
loop_
_entity.id
_entity.type
_entity.pdbx_description
1 polymer ?
#
loop_
_entity_poly.entity_id
_entity_poly.type
_entity_poly.pdbx_seq_one_letter_code
_entity_poly.pdbx_strand_id
1 'polypeptide(L)'
;ADRAHGGVRPVMPERAALVGAARVSIARGSKSFAAASTLFAAAVRERAWLLYAWCRACDDLVDGQDHGGERVAVTDAQRRVTRVRALSVAALAGAATGDPAFDALGVVAAETRMPPRYVHDLIDGFQLDADDWRPADEDDLYRYCYHVAGAVGCMMAIVMGVPPEEEATLDRACDLGLAFQLANIARG
;
A
#
# COMPACT_ATOMS: atom_id res chain seq x y z
N ALA A 1 -41.48 -15.33 4.19
CA ALA A 1 -40.53 -16.07 3.37
C ALA A 1 -39.27 -15.20 3.21
N ASP A 2 -38.36 -15.39 4.14
CA ASP A 2 -37.09 -14.69 4.25
C ASP A 2 -36.10 -15.39 3.32
N ARG A 3 -35.73 -14.77 2.21
CA ARG A 3 -34.65 -15.26 1.34
C ARG A 3 -33.33 -14.73 1.89
N ALA A 4 -32.68 -15.52 2.74
CA ALA A 4 -31.31 -15.32 3.12
C ALA A 4 -30.46 -15.25 1.84
N HIS A 5 -29.91 -14.06 1.55
CA HIS A 5 -28.87 -13.89 0.54
C HIS A 5 -27.60 -14.58 1.07
N GLY A 6 -27.42 -15.83 0.66
CA GLY A 6 -26.18 -16.55 0.88
C GLY A 6 -25.06 -15.90 0.08
N GLY A 7 -24.43 -14.86 0.63
CA GLY A 7 -23.22 -14.30 0.07
C GLY A 7 -22.12 -15.35 0.07
N VAL A 8 -21.64 -15.74 -1.11
CA VAL A 8 -20.47 -16.62 -1.25
C VAL A 8 -19.31 -15.91 -0.58
N ARG A 9 -18.75 -16.53 0.48
CA ARG A 9 -17.56 -15.99 1.14
C ARG A 9 -16.41 -16.02 0.12
N PRO A 10 -15.65 -14.92 -0.06
CA PRO A 10 -14.51 -14.91 -0.96
C PRO A 10 -13.50 -15.99 -0.53
N VAL A 11 -12.92 -16.66 -1.51
CA VAL A 11 -11.87 -17.67 -1.33
C VAL A 11 -10.55 -17.01 -1.62
N MET A 12 -9.53 -17.27 -0.77
CA MET A 12 -8.18 -16.75 -0.99
C MET A 12 -7.63 -17.29 -2.32
N PRO A 13 -7.21 -16.43 -3.26
CA PRO A 13 -6.60 -16.86 -4.50
C PRO A 13 -5.25 -17.55 -4.26
N GLU A 14 -4.86 -18.41 -5.20
CA GLU A 14 -3.53 -19.00 -5.22
C GLU A 14 -2.45 -17.92 -5.32
N ARG A 15 -1.33 -18.07 -4.59
CA ARG A 15 -0.21 -17.10 -4.59
C ARG A 15 0.27 -16.77 -6.01
N ALA A 16 0.39 -17.77 -6.88
CA ALA A 16 0.83 -17.57 -8.26
C ALA A 16 -0.12 -16.67 -9.06
N ALA A 17 -1.43 -16.74 -8.83
CA ALA A 17 -2.41 -15.87 -9.46
C ALA A 17 -2.25 -14.43 -8.96
N LEU A 18 -2.02 -14.22 -7.67
CA LEU A 18 -1.76 -12.90 -7.09
C LEU A 18 -0.48 -12.27 -7.63
N VAL A 19 0.61 -13.05 -7.73
CA VAL A 19 1.87 -12.60 -8.34
C VAL A 19 1.67 -12.23 -9.82
N GLY A 20 0.89 -13.00 -10.56
CA GLY A 20 0.54 -12.70 -11.94
C GLY A 20 -0.22 -11.37 -12.09
N ALA A 21 -1.21 -11.12 -11.25
CA ALA A 21 -1.97 -9.87 -11.21
C ALA A 21 -1.07 -8.69 -10.80
N ALA A 22 -0.22 -8.87 -9.78
CA ALA A 22 0.71 -7.85 -9.32
C ALA A 22 1.75 -7.47 -10.38
N ARG A 23 2.24 -8.46 -11.16
CA ARG A 23 3.14 -8.21 -12.29
C ARG A 23 2.48 -7.32 -13.35
N VAL A 24 1.22 -7.54 -13.65
CA VAL A 24 0.47 -6.69 -14.59
C VAL A 24 0.31 -5.28 -14.03
N SER A 25 -0.01 -5.16 -12.75
CA SER A 25 -0.18 -3.87 -12.07
C SER A 25 1.09 -3.01 -12.16
N ILE A 26 2.26 -3.58 -11.80
CA ILE A 26 3.52 -2.82 -11.82
C ILE A 26 3.96 -2.45 -13.24
N ALA A 27 3.76 -3.34 -14.22
CA ALA A 27 4.12 -3.08 -15.61
C ALA A 27 3.33 -1.91 -16.20
N ARG A 28 2.09 -1.72 -15.76
CA ARG A 28 1.23 -0.60 -16.17
C ARG A 28 1.49 0.67 -15.37
N GLY A 29 1.70 0.55 -14.07
CA GLY A 29 1.74 1.68 -13.15
C GLY A 29 3.11 2.33 -12.99
N SER A 30 4.21 1.58 -13.12
CA SER A 30 5.58 2.11 -12.96
C SER A 30 6.61 1.35 -13.78
N LYS A 31 6.92 1.87 -14.97
CA LYS A 31 7.92 1.28 -15.86
C LYS A 31 9.33 1.24 -15.23
N SER A 32 9.70 2.29 -14.49
CA SER A 32 10.99 2.39 -13.81
C SER A 32 11.11 1.37 -12.69
N PHE A 33 10.09 1.22 -11.86
CA PHE A 33 10.11 0.23 -10.79
C PHE A 33 9.99 -1.20 -11.33
N ALA A 34 9.19 -1.42 -12.37
CA ALA A 34 9.16 -2.71 -13.07
C ALA A 34 10.55 -3.13 -13.56
N ALA A 35 11.28 -2.21 -14.20
CA ALA A 35 12.66 -2.45 -14.67
C ALA A 35 13.63 -2.69 -13.50
N ALA A 36 13.60 -1.83 -12.48
CA ALA A 36 14.46 -1.96 -11.29
C ALA A 36 14.22 -3.29 -10.55
N SER A 37 12.99 -3.75 -10.48
CA SER A 37 12.64 -5.00 -9.81
C SER A 37 13.28 -6.24 -10.44
N THR A 38 13.69 -6.16 -11.71
CA THR A 38 14.40 -7.27 -12.39
C THR A 38 15.78 -7.56 -11.79
N LEU A 39 16.36 -6.60 -11.07
CA LEU A 39 17.64 -6.77 -10.36
C LEU A 39 17.49 -7.60 -9.07
N PHE A 40 16.29 -7.79 -8.57
CA PHE A 40 16.05 -8.57 -7.37
C PHE A 40 16.01 -10.08 -7.67
N ALA A 41 16.41 -10.88 -6.69
CA ALA A 41 16.14 -12.31 -6.71
C ALA A 41 14.62 -12.56 -6.85
N ALA A 42 14.24 -13.67 -7.48
CA ALA A 42 12.85 -13.94 -7.84
C ALA A 42 11.86 -13.79 -6.67
N ALA A 43 12.20 -14.34 -5.49
CA ALA A 43 11.33 -14.26 -4.32
C ALA A 43 11.13 -12.82 -3.82
N VAL A 44 12.18 -12.01 -3.78
CA VAL A 44 12.12 -10.59 -3.38
C VAL A 44 11.33 -9.79 -4.41
N ARG A 45 11.58 -10.04 -5.68
CA ARG A 45 10.88 -9.38 -6.79
C ARG A 45 9.38 -9.62 -6.74
N GLU A 46 8.95 -10.87 -6.53
CA GLU A 46 7.53 -11.20 -6.42
C GLU A 46 6.87 -10.50 -5.21
N ARG A 47 7.52 -10.50 -4.05
CA ARG A 47 7.05 -9.78 -2.87
C ARG A 47 6.96 -8.28 -3.09
N ALA A 48 7.93 -7.68 -3.79
CA ALA A 48 7.90 -6.27 -4.14
C ALA A 48 6.71 -5.96 -5.07
N TRP A 49 6.39 -6.84 -6.02
CA TRP A 49 5.21 -6.69 -6.88
C TRP A 49 3.91 -6.79 -6.09
N LEU A 50 3.81 -7.74 -5.16
CA LEU A 50 2.64 -7.90 -4.29
C LEU A 50 2.39 -6.66 -3.44
N LEU A 51 3.46 -6.11 -2.80
CA LEU A 51 3.37 -4.87 -2.03
C LEU A 51 2.97 -3.69 -2.92
N TYR A 52 3.60 -3.54 -4.08
CA TYR A 52 3.27 -2.49 -5.05
C TYR A 52 1.81 -2.53 -5.49
N ALA A 53 1.29 -3.72 -5.79
CA ALA A 53 -0.10 -3.88 -6.22
C ALA A 53 -1.09 -3.36 -5.17
N TRP A 54 -0.83 -3.62 -3.88
CA TRP A 54 -1.63 -3.09 -2.80
C TRP A 54 -1.50 -1.56 -2.68
N CYS A 55 -0.29 -1.00 -2.67
CA CYS A 55 -0.11 0.45 -2.63
C CYS A 55 -0.86 1.13 -3.78
N ARG A 56 -0.71 0.61 -4.99
CA ARG A 56 -1.38 1.17 -6.17
C ARG A 56 -2.91 1.09 -6.09
N ALA A 57 -3.44 -0.02 -5.58
CA ALA A 57 -4.88 -0.17 -5.39
C ALA A 57 -5.41 0.80 -4.32
N CYS A 58 -4.63 1.08 -3.28
CA CYS A 58 -4.98 2.10 -2.29
C CYS A 58 -5.03 3.49 -2.92
N ASP A 59 -4.01 3.88 -3.68
CA ASP A 59 -3.96 5.16 -4.40
C ASP A 59 -5.18 5.30 -5.33
N ASP A 60 -5.44 4.30 -6.17
CA ASP A 60 -6.56 4.31 -7.13
C ASP A 60 -7.93 4.41 -6.42
N LEU A 61 -8.09 3.74 -5.28
CA LEU A 61 -9.32 3.82 -4.48
C LEU A 61 -9.50 5.18 -3.81
N VAL A 62 -8.43 5.76 -3.27
CA VAL A 62 -8.49 7.05 -2.57
C VAL A 62 -8.69 8.19 -3.55
N ASP A 63 -7.95 8.21 -4.65
CA ASP A 63 -8.03 9.25 -5.68
C ASP A 63 -9.34 9.23 -6.47
N GLY A 64 -10.09 8.12 -6.40
CA GLY A 64 -11.32 7.95 -7.15
C GLY A 64 -11.10 7.94 -8.66
N GLN A 65 -9.92 7.59 -9.09
CA GLN A 65 -9.58 7.42 -10.50
C GLN A 65 -10.09 6.07 -11.02
N ASP A 66 -11.40 5.97 -11.21
CA ASP A 66 -11.92 5.21 -12.32
C ASP A 66 -11.68 6.05 -13.59
N HIS A 67 -10.62 5.76 -14.33
CA HIS A 67 -10.33 6.14 -15.73
C HIS A 67 -11.04 7.38 -16.31
N GLY A 68 -11.08 8.51 -15.57
CA GLY A 68 -11.68 9.75 -16.14
C GLY A 68 -12.24 10.70 -15.09
N GLY A 69 -11.39 11.44 -14.44
CA GLY A 69 -11.48 12.79 -13.97
C GLY A 69 -12.82 13.43 -13.59
N GLU A 70 -13.36 13.19 -12.41
CA GLU A 70 -14.08 14.20 -11.65
C GLU A 70 -13.72 14.07 -10.17
N ARG A 71 -13.37 15.21 -9.54
CA ARG A 71 -13.14 15.28 -8.09
C ARG A 71 -14.47 15.05 -7.40
N VAL A 72 -14.62 13.88 -6.81
CA VAL A 72 -15.77 13.54 -5.98
C VAL A 72 -15.64 14.18 -4.60
N ALA A 73 -16.77 14.53 -3.96
CA ALA A 73 -16.84 15.27 -2.71
C ALA A 73 -16.05 14.65 -1.55
N VAL A 74 -15.57 15.47 -0.59
CA VAL A 74 -14.78 15.09 0.60
C VAL A 74 -15.39 13.91 1.39
N THR A 75 -16.72 13.82 1.48
CA THR A 75 -17.42 12.69 2.12
C THR A 75 -17.17 11.34 1.45
N ASP A 76 -16.90 11.34 0.15
CA ASP A 76 -16.55 10.13 -0.57
C ASP A 76 -15.08 9.73 -0.36
N ALA A 77 -14.16 10.70 -0.21
CA ALA A 77 -12.77 10.44 0.12
C ALA A 77 -12.64 9.69 1.46
N GLN A 78 -13.33 10.17 2.49
CA GLN A 78 -13.34 9.53 3.81
C GLN A 78 -13.92 8.09 3.77
N ARG A 79 -15.00 7.87 2.99
CA ARG A 79 -15.56 6.52 2.79
C ARG A 79 -14.56 5.59 2.12
N ARG A 80 -13.78 6.08 1.16
CA ARG A 80 -12.77 5.31 0.44
C ARG A 80 -11.62 4.92 1.34
N VAL A 81 -11.09 5.85 2.15
CA VAL A 81 -10.07 5.54 3.16
C VAL A 81 -10.59 4.51 4.17
N THR A 82 -11.84 4.64 4.63
CA THR A 82 -12.47 3.65 5.50
C THR A 82 -12.52 2.27 4.85
N ARG A 83 -12.82 2.19 3.55
CA ARG A 83 -12.83 0.94 2.79
C ARG A 83 -11.43 0.35 2.65
N VAL A 84 -10.43 1.17 2.30
CA VAL A 84 -9.01 0.75 2.24
C VAL A 84 -8.58 0.16 3.57
N ARG A 85 -8.89 0.84 4.68
CA ARG A 85 -8.56 0.38 6.03
C ARG A 85 -9.23 -0.96 6.35
N ALA A 86 -10.52 -1.11 6.08
CA ALA A 86 -11.26 -2.34 6.35
C ALA A 86 -10.70 -3.54 5.56
N LEU A 87 -10.42 -3.37 4.27
CA LEU A 87 -9.84 -4.41 3.42
C LEU A 87 -8.42 -4.76 3.86
N SER A 88 -7.58 -3.78 4.19
CA SER A 88 -6.21 -4.01 4.66
C SER A 88 -6.18 -4.75 6.00
N VAL A 89 -7.04 -4.38 6.94
CA VAL A 89 -7.17 -5.09 8.23
C VAL A 89 -7.60 -6.54 8.02
N ALA A 90 -8.58 -6.78 7.14
CA ALA A 90 -9.03 -8.14 6.82
C ALA A 90 -7.90 -8.96 6.18
N ALA A 91 -7.15 -8.38 5.24
CA ALA A 91 -6.00 -9.02 4.60
C ALA A 91 -4.90 -9.37 5.60
N LEU A 92 -4.53 -8.44 6.50
CA LEU A 92 -3.53 -8.68 7.56
C LEU A 92 -3.97 -9.78 8.54
N ALA A 93 -5.27 -9.95 8.74
CA ALA A 93 -5.83 -11.05 9.53
C ALA A 93 -5.89 -12.39 8.77
N GLY A 94 -5.43 -12.43 7.51
CA GLY A 94 -5.44 -13.63 6.66
C GLY A 94 -6.79 -13.96 6.05
N ALA A 95 -7.76 -13.03 6.08
CA ALA A 95 -9.06 -13.21 5.45
C ALA A 95 -8.98 -12.87 3.95
N ALA A 96 -9.67 -13.66 3.12
CA ALA A 96 -9.87 -13.31 1.71
C ALA A 96 -10.76 -12.08 1.59
N THR A 97 -10.29 -11.07 0.89
CA THR A 97 -11.01 -9.79 0.73
C THR A 97 -11.90 -9.77 -0.51
N GLY A 98 -11.62 -10.65 -1.48
CA GLY A 98 -12.24 -10.64 -2.81
C GLY A 98 -11.62 -9.62 -3.75
N ASP A 99 -10.59 -8.89 -3.31
CA ASP A 99 -9.79 -7.99 -4.12
C ASP A 99 -8.32 -8.51 -4.17
N PRO A 100 -7.82 -8.89 -5.36
CA PRO A 100 -6.49 -9.49 -5.49
C PRO A 100 -5.35 -8.62 -4.94
N ALA A 101 -5.48 -7.29 -4.99
CA ALA A 101 -4.44 -6.40 -4.50
C ALA A 101 -4.37 -6.39 -2.97
N PHE A 102 -5.52 -6.44 -2.29
CA PHE A 102 -5.55 -6.57 -0.83
C PHE A 102 -5.20 -7.98 -0.38
N ASP A 103 -5.62 -9.01 -1.10
CA ASP A 103 -5.20 -10.39 -0.83
C ASP A 103 -3.66 -10.53 -0.99
N ALA A 104 -3.05 -9.80 -1.93
CA ALA A 104 -1.59 -9.72 -2.10
C ALA A 104 -0.90 -9.11 -0.86
N LEU A 105 -1.49 -8.09 -0.22
CA LEU A 105 -0.97 -7.56 1.05
C LEU A 105 -0.93 -8.66 2.12
N GLY A 106 -2.01 -9.42 2.27
CA GLY A 106 -2.08 -10.50 3.25
C GLY A 106 -0.97 -11.53 3.06
N VAL A 107 -0.71 -11.92 1.81
CA VAL A 107 0.36 -12.86 1.46
C VAL A 107 1.74 -12.29 1.78
N VAL A 108 2.06 -11.09 1.29
CA VAL A 108 3.40 -10.51 1.50
C VAL A 108 3.65 -10.20 2.98
N ALA A 109 2.64 -9.73 3.71
CA ALA A 109 2.77 -9.47 5.14
C ALA A 109 3.05 -10.75 5.94
N ALA A 110 2.36 -11.85 5.63
CA ALA A 110 2.60 -13.14 6.27
C ALA A 110 4.01 -13.70 5.94
N GLU A 111 4.43 -13.63 4.65
CA GLU A 111 5.73 -14.13 4.20
C GLU A 111 6.91 -13.38 4.81
N THR A 112 6.75 -12.09 5.12
CA THR A 112 7.83 -11.22 5.60
C THR A 112 7.72 -10.89 7.08
N ARG A 113 6.69 -11.34 7.77
CA ARG A 113 6.36 -10.94 9.15
C ARG A 113 6.24 -9.43 9.29
N MET A 114 5.66 -8.79 8.28
CA MET A 114 5.54 -7.34 8.23
C MET A 114 4.73 -6.82 9.42
N PRO A 115 5.28 -5.87 10.21
CA PRO A 115 4.53 -5.25 11.29
C PRO A 115 3.32 -4.48 10.73
N PRO A 116 2.10 -4.73 11.22
CA PRO A 116 0.89 -4.06 10.76
C PRO A 116 0.95 -2.53 10.85
N ARG A 117 1.77 -1.99 11.77
CA ARG A 117 1.92 -0.54 11.97
C ARG A 117 2.25 0.21 10.69
N TYR A 118 3.17 -0.29 9.86
CA TYR A 118 3.56 0.40 8.63
C TYR A 118 2.43 0.46 7.60
N VAL A 119 1.58 -0.57 7.57
CA VAL A 119 0.37 -0.58 6.75
C VAL A 119 -0.62 0.47 7.26
N HIS A 120 -0.83 0.53 8.57
CA HIS A 120 -1.71 1.53 9.18
C HIS A 120 -1.18 2.95 9.00
N ASP A 121 0.13 3.15 9.16
CA ASP A 121 0.78 4.46 9.01
C ASP A 121 0.57 5.02 7.59
N LEU A 122 0.70 4.18 6.55
CA LEU A 122 0.41 4.62 5.17
C LEU A 122 -1.07 5.00 5.01
N ILE A 123 -1.98 4.20 5.57
CA ILE A 123 -3.43 4.51 5.50
C ILE A 123 -3.76 5.80 6.26
N ASP A 124 -3.05 6.10 7.35
CA ASP A 124 -3.18 7.37 8.06
C ASP A 124 -2.71 8.55 7.19
N GLY A 125 -1.73 8.35 6.31
CA GLY A 125 -1.36 9.32 5.29
C GLY A 125 -2.50 9.62 4.30
N PHE A 126 -3.17 8.60 3.81
CA PHE A 126 -4.37 8.78 2.98
C PHE A 126 -5.51 9.49 3.73
N GLN A 127 -5.62 9.28 5.04
CA GLN A 127 -6.60 9.99 5.86
C GLN A 127 -6.27 11.49 5.95
N LEU A 128 -4.99 11.85 6.10
CA LEU A 128 -4.57 13.26 6.08
C LEU A 128 -4.95 13.93 4.75
N ASP A 129 -4.73 13.25 3.63
CA ASP A 129 -5.12 13.77 2.31
C ASP A 129 -6.64 13.89 2.17
N ALA A 130 -7.40 12.91 2.66
CA ALA A 130 -8.87 12.94 2.62
C ALA A 130 -9.48 14.04 3.48
N ASP A 131 -8.78 14.45 4.54
CA ASP A 131 -9.17 15.54 5.45
C ASP A 131 -8.68 16.91 4.96
N ASP A 132 -8.06 16.99 3.78
CA ASP A 132 -7.41 18.20 3.22
C ASP A 132 -6.41 18.82 4.20
N TRP A 133 -5.76 17.98 5.00
CA TRP A 133 -4.78 18.40 5.98
C TRP A 133 -3.57 19.05 5.32
N ARG A 134 -3.05 20.10 5.96
CA ARG A 134 -1.86 20.81 5.47
C ARG A 134 -0.85 20.98 6.60
N PRO A 135 0.46 20.80 6.34
CA PRO A 135 1.49 21.01 7.33
C PRO A 135 1.52 22.48 7.76
N ALA A 136 1.57 22.73 9.06
CA ALA A 136 1.72 24.07 9.63
C ALA A 136 3.20 24.46 9.78
N ASP A 137 4.08 23.50 9.90
CA ASP A 137 5.51 23.67 10.07
C ASP A 137 6.30 22.51 9.45
N GLU A 138 7.62 22.51 9.64
CA GLU A 138 8.53 21.49 9.10
C GLU A 138 8.33 20.13 9.76
N ASP A 139 8.04 20.09 11.06
CA ASP A 139 7.80 18.83 11.78
C ASP A 139 6.53 18.15 11.26
N ASP A 140 5.49 18.94 10.99
CA ASP A 140 4.27 18.47 10.34
C ASP A 140 4.53 17.94 8.94
N LEU A 141 5.39 18.60 8.16
CA LEU A 141 5.78 18.15 6.83
C LEU A 141 6.53 16.82 6.90
N TYR A 142 7.48 16.66 7.82
CA TYR A 142 8.19 15.39 8.01
C TYR A 142 7.24 14.28 8.45
N ARG A 143 6.30 14.58 9.33
CA ARG A 143 5.27 13.62 9.75
C ARG A 143 4.42 13.15 8.56
N TYR A 144 3.97 14.05 7.71
CA TYR A 144 3.26 13.71 6.49
C TYR A 144 4.12 12.81 5.57
N CYS A 145 5.37 13.22 5.30
CA CYS A 145 6.30 12.44 4.48
C CYS A 145 6.57 11.05 5.06
N TYR A 146 6.61 10.92 6.40
CA TYR A 146 6.70 9.61 7.04
C TYR A 146 5.51 8.72 6.67
N HIS A 147 4.28 9.22 6.83
CA HIS A 147 3.09 8.43 6.54
C HIS A 147 3.03 8.00 5.07
N VAL A 148 3.22 8.92 4.13
CA VAL A 148 3.02 8.62 2.69
C VAL A 148 4.23 7.96 2.01
N ALA A 149 5.42 8.00 2.61
CA ALA A 149 6.64 7.47 1.98
C ALA A 149 7.60 6.77 2.95
N GLY A 150 7.82 7.28 4.16
CA GLY A 150 8.71 6.65 5.14
C GLY A 150 8.23 5.24 5.51
N ALA A 151 6.94 5.08 5.81
CA ALA A 151 6.34 3.77 6.09
C ALA A 151 6.49 2.80 4.90
N VAL A 152 6.36 3.29 3.67
CA VAL A 152 6.58 2.50 2.44
C VAL A 152 8.05 2.07 2.33
N GLY A 153 8.99 2.96 2.66
CA GLY A 153 10.42 2.64 2.72
C GLY A 153 10.72 1.49 3.69
N CYS A 154 10.14 1.54 4.89
CA CYS A 154 10.26 0.46 5.88
C CYS A 154 9.65 -0.86 5.37
N MET A 155 8.45 -0.83 4.80
CA MET A 155 7.81 -2.01 4.21
C MET A 155 8.67 -2.61 3.09
N MET A 156 9.23 -1.77 2.23
CA MET A 156 10.09 -2.24 1.13
C MET A 156 11.39 -2.86 1.65
N ALA A 157 12.04 -2.30 2.67
CA ALA A 157 13.21 -2.88 3.30
C ALA A 157 12.92 -4.28 3.87
N ILE A 158 11.77 -4.45 4.55
CA ILE A 158 11.34 -5.74 5.08
C ILE A 158 11.09 -6.75 3.94
N VAL A 159 10.46 -6.33 2.85
CA VAL A 159 10.29 -7.15 1.63
C VAL A 159 11.63 -7.59 1.05
N MET A 160 12.64 -6.75 1.11
CA MET A 160 14.00 -7.03 0.66
C MET A 160 14.79 -7.92 1.63
N GLY A 161 14.23 -8.28 2.78
CA GLY A 161 14.79 -9.23 3.73
C GLY A 161 15.39 -8.61 5.00
N VAL A 162 15.19 -7.33 5.24
CA VAL A 162 15.56 -6.71 6.52
C VAL A 162 14.63 -7.25 7.62
N PRO A 163 15.15 -7.81 8.70
CA PRO A 163 14.35 -8.26 9.83
C PRO A 163 13.53 -7.09 10.41
N PRO A 164 12.25 -7.30 10.80
CA PRO A 164 11.44 -6.24 11.39
C PRO A 164 11.99 -5.66 12.70
N GLU A 165 12.89 -6.37 13.34
CA GLU A 165 13.54 -5.99 14.58
C GLU A 165 14.82 -5.14 14.37
N GLU A 166 15.28 -5.01 13.12
CA GLU A 166 16.51 -4.26 12.79
C GLU A 166 16.23 -2.77 12.57
N GLU A 167 15.91 -2.09 13.68
CA GLU A 167 15.45 -0.70 13.69
C GLU A 167 16.40 0.24 12.95
N ALA A 168 17.71 0.12 13.17
CA ALA A 168 18.70 1.02 12.55
C ALA A 168 18.69 0.98 11.02
N THR A 169 18.40 -0.18 10.41
CA THR A 169 18.27 -0.28 8.94
C THR A 169 16.92 0.21 8.48
N LEU A 170 15.87 -0.04 9.25
CA LEU A 170 14.52 0.47 8.94
C LEU A 170 14.46 1.98 9.04
N ASP A 171 15.15 2.61 10.01
CA ASP A 171 15.26 4.07 10.11
C ASP A 171 15.89 4.67 8.84
N ARG A 172 16.98 4.07 8.33
CA ARG A 172 17.59 4.52 7.07
C ARG A 172 16.68 4.35 5.86
N ALA A 173 15.90 3.28 5.85
CA ALA A 173 14.90 3.06 4.78
C ALA A 173 13.76 4.07 4.88
N CYS A 174 13.35 4.44 6.09
CA CYS A 174 12.43 5.53 6.36
C CYS A 174 12.97 6.85 5.84
N ASP A 175 14.20 7.23 6.22
CA ASP A 175 14.86 8.47 5.79
C ASP A 175 14.94 8.56 4.26
N LEU A 176 15.23 7.45 3.59
CA LEU A 176 15.23 7.41 2.13
C LEU A 176 13.83 7.68 1.55
N GLY A 177 12.79 7.10 2.15
CA GLY A 177 11.40 7.36 1.78
C GLY A 177 11.04 8.85 1.94
N LEU A 178 11.39 9.45 3.09
CA LEU A 178 11.20 10.88 3.35
C LEU A 178 11.92 11.74 2.29
N ALA A 179 13.19 11.42 1.99
CA ALA A 179 13.96 12.17 1.01
C ALA A 179 13.32 12.13 -0.39
N PHE A 180 12.80 10.99 -0.82
CA PHE A 180 12.06 10.88 -2.08
C PHE A 180 10.80 11.74 -2.09
N GLN A 181 10.03 11.72 -1.01
CA GLN A 181 8.78 12.49 -0.94
C GLN A 181 9.06 14.00 -0.89
N LEU A 182 10.04 14.44 -0.10
CA LEU A 182 10.47 15.84 -0.08
C LEU A 182 10.94 16.31 -1.46
N ALA A 183 11.69 15.46 -2.18
CA ALA A 183 12.11 15.78 -3.55
C ALA A 183 10.93 15.85 -4.53
N ASN A 184 9.87 15.04 -4.34
CA ASN A 184 8.65 15.13 -5.12
C ASN A 184 7.90 16.43 -4.85
N ILE A 185 7.74 16.79 -3.58
CA ILE A 185 7.08 18.04 -3.18
C ILE A 185 7.84 19.27 -3.72
N ALA A 186 9.18 19.25 -3.66
CA ALA A 186 10.00 20.35 -4.16
C ALA A 186 9.95 20.55 -5.68
N ARG A 187 9.54 19.51 -6.41
CA ARG A 187 9.38 19.59 -7.89
C ARG A 187 8.00 20.05 -8.34
N GLY A 188 7.00 20.06 -7.45
CA GLY A 188 5.61 20.44 -7.74
C GLY A 188 4.83 19.24 -8.24
#